data_dedfd681a34683dc219dee56ccf5bfde
#
_entry.id   dedfd681a34683dc219dee56ccf5bfde
#
_cell.length_a   1.000
_cell.length_b   1.000
_cell.length_c   1.000
_cell.angle_alpha   90.00
_cell.angle_beta   90.00
_cell.angle_gamma   90.00
#
_symmetry.space_group_name_H-M   'P 1'
#
loop_
_entity.id
_entity.type
_entity.pdbx_description
1 polymer ?
#
loop_
_entity_poly.entity_id
_entity_poly.type
_entity_poly.pdbx_seq_one_letter_code
_entity_poly.pdbx_strand_id
1 'polypeptide(L)'
;MKELARTYIKYGVPSDLASKYEQLALSASSFRALSKTLLKQNYMLNDNEIEIVKNYLNRQPIPSDIIQKLLENNNFTCCCCSGAKSDSYIIHHIVKYEESQDNSYENLAVLCPNDHDLAHRGTGLTNSLTGDQIRKEKEKWEQLVKVRRLVAASPAELKIFYLSIPRYQEISKEIERLKSIISDKEDVASMSMAALKAERENNEVKITRLVDEKNNLELQIKSLIGKLAHFQPDQHTSLYNTGLNLFLTGDINGALEALSEIELDSQLEEIIDAHNTVYKSLKGNIDSRLLRVNLLFINGNEQQACFFGGETLKICEELCDKHPELLSKLAFCFERIGSLYYCSNYIDEAEVLFQSGLNLCRYLIDNNDPSITPLIPDFLHNLGTIYYSRNELGEAKEFLESSLYWYRDLYDMYSGFEKLSTNPLADSLVKNYVNLSVTYQALNLTTEALDAIKEADKLKNGLPNPDVNSAYQVELNSRYLSSKASVLLKSGNACEAGNNFKNLILTLEEQAKANPKKHTRELVNTYLEMCAALFMKDIGKTETETEMTYYCHLAMQKAKELISIEPEGDPSPLAYALMYNTLNNMHKGTISSSDFENLEKANLLVTNLKPDEGDQNLRGGIRILNELIQKVPK
;
A
#
# COMPACT_ATOMS: atom_id res chain seq x y z
N MET A 1 15.44 -4.55 16.36
CA MET A 1 15.74 -5.12 17.69
C MET A 1 17.21 -4.88 18.01
N LYS A 2 17.51 -4.23 19.12
CA LYS A 2 18.88 -3.96 19.53
C LYS A 2 19.57 -5.23 20.00
N GLU A 3 20.88 -5.19 20.20
CA GLU A 3 21.72 -6.38 20.40
C GLU A 3 21.44 -7.16 21.69
N LEU A 4 21.03 -6.45 22.77
CA LEU A 4 20.74 -7.10 24.04
C LEU A 4 19.47 -7.97 23.98
N ALA A 5 18.38 -7.49 23.37
CA ALA A 5 17.15 -8.26 23.22
C ALA A 5 17.38 -9.51 22.36
N ARG A 6 18.17 -9.40 21.28
CA ARG A 6 18.53 -10.55 20.45
C ARG A 6 19.25 -11.64 21.25
N THR A 7 20.09 -11.24 22.20
CA THR A 7 20.80 -12.20 23.06
C THR A 7 19.84 -13.01 23.94
N TYR A 8 18.83 -12.38 24.51
CA TYR A 8 17.81 -13.08 25.31
C TYR A 8 16.95 -14.04 24.48
N ILE A 9 16.58 -13.63 23.27
CA ILE A 9 15.80 -14.45 22.33
C ILE A 9 16.54 -15.72 21.93
N LYS A 10 17.88 -15.68 21.82
CA LYS A 10 18.72 -16.88 21.58
C LYS A 10 18.59 -17.97 22.65
N TYR A 11 18.17 -17.59 23.84
CA TYR A 11 17.88 -18.55 24.93
C TYR A 11 16.39 -18.92 25.02
N GLY A 12 15.56 -18.42 24.11
CA GLY A 12 14.11 -18.66 24.10
C GLY A 12 13.32 -17.73 25.02
N VAL A 13 13.93 -16.66 25.53
CA VAL A 13 13.18 -15.67 26.36
C VAL A 13 12.18 -14.94 25.47
N PRO A 14 10.91 -14.77 25.92
CA PRO A 14 9.89 -14.03 25.22
C PRO A 14 10.34 -12.63 24.75
N SER A 15 9.88 -12.21 23.58
CA SER A 15 10.33 -10.95 22.95
C SER A 15 9.95 -9.70 23.75
N ASP A 16 8.83 -9.71 24.46
CA ASP A 16 8.39 -8.65 25.36
C ASP A 16 9.34 -8.51 26.57
N LEU A 17 9.70 -9.61 27.22
CA LEU A 17 10.68 -9.64 28.30
C LEU A 17 12.07 -9.26 27.80
N ALA A 18 12.49 -9.76 26.66
CA ALA A 18 13.76 -9.41 26.05
C ALA A 18 13.86 -7.90 25.79
N SER A 19 12.80 -7.29 25.27
CA SER A 19 12.69 -5.83 25.07
C SER A 19 12.69 -5.03 26.38
N LYS A 20 12.01 -5.55 27.40
CA LYS A 20 12.04 -4.97 28.74
C LYS A 20 13.46 -4.92 29.32
N TYR A 21 14.22 -6.03 29.23
CA TYR A 21 15.61 -6.08 29.73
C TYR A 21 16.57 -5.23 28.93
N GLU A 22 16.33 -5.06 27.65
CA GLU A 22 17.06 -4.10 26.82
C GLU A 22 16.83 -2.66 27.30
N GLN A 23 15.58 -2.26 27.57
CA GLN A 23 15.24 -0.95 28.13
C GLN A 23 15.91 -0.71 29.49
N LEU A 24 16.03 -1.76 30.30
CA LEU A 24 16.69 -1.75 31.59
C LEU A 24 18.22 -1.85 31.47
N ALA A 25 18.79 -1.88 30.26
CA ALA A 25 20.20 -2.11 29.99
C ALA A 25 20.80 -3.34 30.72
N LEU A 26 19.97 -4.36 30.99
CA LEU A 26 20.34 -5.57 31.70
C LEU A 26 20.75 -6.65 30.70
N SER A 27 22.04 -6.99 30.65
CA SER A 27 22.54 -8.05 29.76
C SER A 27 22.21 -9.45 30.29
N ALA A 28 22.12 -10.45 29.41
CA ALA A 28 21.89 -11.83 29.80
C ALA A 28 23.01 -12.39 30.70
N SER A 29 24.26 -11.94 30.50
CA SER A 29 25.40 -12.28 31.37
C SER A 29 25.25 -11.67 32.77
N SER A 30 24.86 -10.39 32.85
CA SER A 30 24.57 -9.71 34.11
C SER A 30 23.38 -10.35 34.84
N PHE A 31 22.33 -10.70 34.11
CA PHE A 31 21.16 -11.38 34.68
C PHE A 31 21.52 -12.73 35.34
N ARG A 32 22.43 -13.50 34.70
CA ARG A 32 22.93 -14.76 35.27
C ARG A 32 23.78 -14.53 36.53
N ALA A 33 24.67 -13.53 36.50
CA ALA A 33 25.63 -13.27 37.55
C ALA A 33 25.00 -12.65 38.81
N LEU A 34 23.94 -11.87 38.67
CA LEU A 34 23.31 -11.19 39.77
C LEU A 34 22.45 -12.13 40.63
N SER A 35 22.53 -11.90 41.95
CA SER A 35 21.66 -12.60 42.93
C SER A 35 20.19 -12.21 42.72
N LYS A 36 19.28 -13.09 43.15
CA LYS A 36 17.83 -12.85 43.10
C LYS A 36 17.47 -11.53 43.86
N THR A 37 18.14 -11.24 44.96
CA THR A 37 17.96 -10.01 45.75
C THR A 37 18.34 -8.78 44.97
N LEU A 38 19.49 -8.79 44.28
CA LEU A 38 19.97 -7.65 43.50
C LEU A 38 19.12 -7.41 42.26
N LEU A 39 18.63 -8.46 41.59
CA LEU A 39 17.69 -8.35 40.46
C LEU A 39 16.38 -7.67 40.89
N LYS A 40 15.87 -8.00 42.09
CA LYS A 40 14.69 -7.32 42.64
C LYS A 40 14.94 -5.85 42.97
N GLN A 41 16.05 -5.58 43.65
CA GLN A 41 16.35 -4.24 44.14
C GLN A 41 16.69 -3.26 43.01
N ASN A 42 17.53 -3.70 42.06
CA ASN A 42 18.06 -2.81 41.04
C ASN A 42 17.18 -2.72 39.79
N TYR A 43 16.36 -3.74 39.50
CA TYR A 43 15.59 -3.83 38.25
C TYR A 43 14.08 -4.07 38.49
N MET A 44 13.63 -4.09 39.78
CA MET A 44 12.23 -4.29 40.17
C MET A 44 11.57 -5.56 39.58
N LEU A 45 12.35 -6.61 39.41
CA LEU A 45 11.85 -7.89 38.86
C LEU A 45 11.19 -8.72 39.98
N ASN A 46 10.12 -9.44 39.65
CA ASN A 46 9.47 -10.34 40.60
C ASN A 46 10.12 -11.74 40.65
N ASP A 47 9.80 -12.52 41.70
CA ASP A 47 10.40 -13.86 41.89
C ASP A 47 10.16 -14.82 40.76
N ASN A 48 8.94 -14.85 40.23
CA ASN A 48 8.53 -15.75 39.17
C ASN A 48 9.24 -15.41 37.87
N GLU A 49 9.30 -14.13 37.52
CA GLU A 49 10.01 -13.63 36.36
C GLU A 49 11.51 -13.98 36.38
N ILE A 50 12.17 -13.79 37.56
CA ILE A 50 13.60 -14.10 37.72
C ILE A 50 13.83 -15.61 37.54
N GLU A 51 12.98 -16.44 38.09
CA GLU A 51 13.11 -17.90 38.01
C GLU A 51 12.91 -18.44 36.59
N ILE A 52 11.87 -17.97 35.93
CA ILE A 52 11.59 -18.31 34.54
C ILE A 52 12.76 -17.93 33.63
N VAL A 53 13.26 -16.68 33.74
CA VAL A 53 14.32 -16.20 32.86
C VAL A 53 15.67 -16.88 33.16
N LYS A 54 15.99 -17.16 34.44
CA LYS A 54 17.20 -17.95 34.76
C LYS A 54 17.14 -19.35 34.19
N ASN A 55 15.97 -19.99 34.17
CA ASN A 55 15.80 -21.30 33.54
C ASN A 55 16.07 -21.25 32.02
N TYR A 56 15.56 -20.24 31.32
CA TYR A 56 15.90 -20.02 29.90
C TYR A 56 17.40 -19.80 29.68
N LEU A 57 18.02 -18.93 30.47
CA LEU A 57 19.43 -18.57 30.32
C LEU A 57 20.38 -19.73 30.68
N ASN A 58 19.93 -20.78 31.35
CA ASN A 58 20.75 -21.97 31.67
C ASN A 58 20.82 -22.97 30.50
N ARG A 59 20.01 -22.78 29.45
CA ARG A 59 20.02 -23.64 28.24
C ARG A 59 21.18 -23.28 27.32
N GLN A 60 21.51 -24.17 26.38
CA GLN A 60 22.39 -23.78 25.27
C GLN A 60 21.64 -22.80 24.35
N PRO A 61 22.27 -21.73 23.92
CA PRO A 61 21.64 -20.76 23.03
C PRO A 61 21.33 -21.39 21.68
N ILE A 62 20.16 -21.08 21.14
CA ILE A 62 19.82 -21.43 19.77
C ILE A 62 20.77 -20.66 18.81
N PRO A 63 21.37 -21.31 17.80
CA PRO A 63 22.20 -20.64 16.81
C PRO A 63 21.51 -19.45 16.14
N SER A 64 22.27 -18.37 15.93
CA SER A 64 21.69 -17.11 15.46
C SER A 64 21.11 -17.20 14.05
N ASP A 65 21.71 -17.99 13.20
CA ASP A 65 21.26 -18.29 11.83
C ASP A 65 19.94 -19.05 11.82
N ILE A 66 19.78 -20.02 12.75
CA ILE A 66 18.50 -20.76 12.91
C ILE A 66 17.40 -19.81 13.39
N ILE A 67 17.70 -18.94 14.38
CA ILE A 67 16.73 -17.95 14.85
C ILE A 67 16.31 -17.01 13.74
N GLN A 68 17.29 -16.46 13.01
CA GLN A 68 17.02 -15.54 11.92
C GLN A 68 16.15 -16.20 10.86
N LYS A 69 16.55 -17.38 10.39
CA LYS A 69 15.78 -18.17 9.43
C LYS A 69 14.36 -18.48 9.92
N LEU A 70 14.22 -18.86 11.19
CA LEU A 70 12.91 -19.17 11.78
C LEU A 70 12.00 -17.94 11.85
N LEU A 71 12.53 -16.81 12.32
CA LEU A 71 11.76 -15.57 12.44
C LEU A 71 11.39 -15.01 11.07
N GLU A 72 12.32 -15.01 10.12
CA GLU A 72 12.05 -14.60 8.74
C GLU A 72 10.97 -15.48 8.10
N ASN A 73 11.11 -16.81 8.15
CA ASN A 73 10.12 -17.72 7.57
C ASN A 73 8.74 -17.65 8.24
N ASN A 74 8.67 -17.16 9.47
CA ASN A 74 7.42 -16.92 10.19
C ASN A 74 6.97 -15.46 10.18
N ASN A 75 7.66 -14.58 9.43
CA ASN A 75 7.38 -13.14 9.37
C ASN A 75 7.27 -12.50 10.76
N PHE A 76 8.12 -12.92 11.71
CA PHE A 76 8.12 -12.45 13.12
C PHE A 76 6.77 -12.61 13.83
N THR A 77 5.96 -13.59 13.42
CA THR A 77 4.56 -13.75 13.84
C THR A 77 4.30 -15.19 14.29
N CYS A 78 3.38 -15.36 15.22
CA CYS A 78 2.96 -16.68 15.71
C CYS A 78 2.40 -17.54 14.57
N CYS A 79 2.92 -18.76 14.40
CA CYS A 79 2.49 -19.68 13.36
C CYS A 79 1.08 -20.27 13.59
N CYS A 80 0.59 -20.28 14.82
CA CYS A 80 -0.71 -20.87 15.15
C CYS A 80 -1.88 -19.89 15.05
N CYS A 81 -1.67 -18.60 15.37
CA CYS A 81 -2.75 -17.61 15.31
C CYS A 81 -2.50 -16.49 14.31
N SER A 82 -1.42 -16.55 13.56
CA SER A 82 -1.07 -15.55 12.54
C SER A 82 -1.08 -14.10 13.06
N GLY A 83 -0.69 -13.91 14.33
CA GLY A 83 -0.66 -12.60 14.98
C GLY A 83 -1.99 -12.13 15.60
N ALA A 84 -3.08 -12.89 15.43
CA ALA A 84 -4.41 -12.47 15.89
C ALA A 84 -4.53 -12.28 17.41
N LYS A 85 -3.67 -12.92 18.20
CA LYS A 85 -3.76 -12.93 19.67
C LYS A 85 -2.73 -12.02 20.35
N SER A 86 -1.59 -11.77 19.74
CA SER A 86 -0.53 -10.94 20.30
C SER A 86 0.56 -10.64 19.28
N ASP A 87 1.14 -9.43 19.34
CA ASP A 87 2.31 -9.02 18.55
C ASP A 87 3.63 -9.55 19.13
N SER A 88 3.62 -10.02 20.37
CA SER A 88 4.78 -10.63 21.03
C SER A 88 4.93 -12.07 20.59
N TYR A 89 6.18 -12.55 20.48
CA TYR A 89 6.47 -13.93 20.14
C TYR A 89 7.51 -14.58 21.04
N ILE A 90 7.46 -15.90 21.08
CA ILE A 90 8.38 -16.76 21.82
C ILE A 90 8.85 -17.84 20.85
N ILE A 91 10.15 -18.15 20.86
CA ILE A 91 10.65 -19.34 20.17
C ILE A 91 10.41 -20.55 21.06
N HIS A 92 9.52 -21.42 20.61
CA HIS A 92 9.05 -22.60 21.32
C HIS A 92 9.72 -23.86 20.76
N HIS A 93 10.18 -24.77 21.66
CA HIS A 93 10.63 -26.10 21.28
C HIS A 93 9.40 -27.03 21.19
N ILE A 94 9.12 -27.55 20.01
CA ILE A 94 7.96 -28.43 19.74
C ILE A 94 8.06 -29.73 20.58
N VAL A 95 9.24 -30.32 20.58
CA VAL A 95 9.63 -31.34 21.59
C VAL A 95 10.45 -30.58 22.62
N LYS A 96 10.08 -30.70 23.89
CA LYS A 96 10.70 -29.94 24.98
C LYS A 96 12.22 -30.07 24.96
N TYR A 97 12.91 -28.96 25.19
CA TYR A 97 14.37 -28.93 25.18
C TYR A 97 14.98 -29.88 26.22
N GLU A 98 14.35 -30.01 27.38
CA GLU A 98 14.78 -30.94 28.46
C GLU A 98 14.77 -32.40 28.03
N GLU A 99 13.91 -32.75 27.06
CA GLU A 99 13.75 -34.11 26.54
C GLU A 99 14.63 -34.38 25.33
N SER A 100 14.74 -33.39 24.44
CA SER A 100 15.41 -33.55 23.13
C SER A 100 16.79 -32.93 23.04
N GLN A 101 17.07 -31.88 23.78
CA GLN A 101 18.24 -31.00 23.65
C GLN A 101 18.46 -30.51 22.21
N ASP A 102 17.38 -30.47 21.41
CA ASP A 102 17.39 -30.24 19.99
C ASP A 102 17.02 -28.78 19.67
N ASN A 103 17.99 -28.02 19.19
CA ASN A 103 17.87 -26.64 18.68
C ASN A 103 17.76 -26.59 17.15
N SER A 104 17.43 -27.71 16.49
CA SER A 104 17.23 -27.71 15.04
C SER A 104 16.02 -26.86 14.63
N TYR A 105 16.03 -26.39 13.41
CA TYR A 105 14.93 -25.60 12.82
C TYR A 105 13.59 -26.35 12.88
N GLU A 106 13.64 -27.67 12.70
CA GLU A 106 12.48 -28.57 12.67
C GLU A 106 11.79 -28.70 14.03
N ASN A 107 12.58 -28.56 15.10
CA ASN A 107 12.05 -28.62 16.47
C ASN A 107 11.65 -27.25 17.06
N LEU A 108 11.77 -26.18 16.31
CA LEU A 108 11.48 -24.83 16.78
C LEU A 108 10.25 -24.25 16.08
N ALA A 109 9.43 -23.50 16.80
CA ALA A 109 8.27 -22.78 16.28
C ALA A 109 8.18 -21.36 16.88
N VAL A 110 7.59 -20.43 16.15
CA VAL A 110 7.27 -19.08 16.65
C VAL A 110 5.84 -19.06 17.16
N LEU A 111 5.65 -18.86 18.45
CA LEU A 111 4.34 -18.80 19.10
C LEU A 111 4.16 -17.46 19.82
N CYS A 112 2.92 -16.98 19.89
CA CYS A 112 2.60 -15.87 20.80
C CYS A 112 2.49 -16.40 22.26
N PRO A 113 2.53 -15.52 23.28
CA PRO A 113 2.41 -15.94 24.68
C PRO A 113 1.17 -16.81 24.95
N ASN A 114 0.04 -16.49 24.32
CA ASN A 114 -1.21 -17.23 24.49
C ASN A 114 -1.14 -18.65 23.93
N ASP A 115 -0.59 -18.82 22.73
CA ASP A 115 -0.45 -20.14 22.11
C ASP A 115 0.70 -20.94 22.73
N HIS A 116 1.74 -20.25 23.22
CA HIS A 116 2.79 -20.88 24.01
C HIS A 116 2.26 -21.46 25.33
N ASP A 117 1.38 -20.74 26.02
CA ASP A 117 0.69 -21.25 27.23
C ASP A 117 -0.19 -22.49 26.90
N LEU A 118 -0.94 -22.43 25.77
CA LEU A 118 -1.71 -23.58 25.30
C LEU A 118 -0.84 -24.80 24.95
N ALA A 119 0.38 -24.59 24.43
CA ALA A 119 1.34 -25.66 24.14
C ALA A 119 1.90 -26.35 25.41
N HIS A 120 1.91 -25.64 26.54
CA HIS A 120 2.36 -26.16 27.84
C HIS A 120 1.25 -26.73 28.72
N ARG A 121 -0.03 -26.58 28.30
CA ARG A 121 -1.14 -27.23 29.05
C ARG A 121 -1.15 -28.72 28.80
N GLY A 122 -1.35 -29.50 29.85
CA GLY A 122 -1.42 -30.95 29.77
C GLY A 122 -2.61 -31.46 28.94
N THR A 123 -2.52 -32.70 28.45
CA THR A 123 -3.50 -33.39 27.59
C THR A 123 -4.79 -33.80 28.35
N GLY A 124 -5.47 -32.84 28.97
CA GLY A 124 -6.79 -33.00 29.57
C GLY A 124 -7.92 -32.54 28.62
N LEU A 125 -9.17 -32.56 29.10
CA LEU A 125 -10.36 -31.98 28.41
C LEU A 125 -10.30 -30.49 28.16
N THR A 126 -9.15 -29.87 28.33
CA THR A 126 -8.90 -28.43 28.10
C THR A 126 -8.25 -28.21 26.72
N ASN A 127 -8.58 -27.11 26.07
CA ASN A 127 -7.92 -26.65 24.84
C ASN A 127 -6.40 -26.62 25.06
N SER A 128 -5.66 -27.53 24.41
CA SER A 128 -4.19 -27.57 24.41
C SER A 128 -3.70 -27.69 22.97
N LEU A 129 -2.52 -27.14 22.69
CA LEU A 129 -1.84 -27.32 21.40
C LEU A 129 -0.86 -28.49 21.52
N THR A 130 -1.04 -29.50 20.69
CA THR A 130 -0.11 -30.65 20.63
C THR A 130 1.09 -30.32 19.73
N GLY A 131 2.23 -31.00 19.94
CA GLY A 131 3.40 -30.81 19.07
C GLY A 131 3.13 -31.07 17.59
N ASP A 132 2.24 -32.05 17.28
CA ASP A 132 1.88 -32.31 15.88
C ASP A 132 1.00 -31.23 15.26
N GLN A 133 0.10 -30.64 16.06
CA GLN A 133 -0.66 -29.47 15.62
C GLN A 133 0.27 -28.27 15.36
N ILE A 134 1.22 -28.02 16.26
CA ILE A 134 2.19 -26.94 16.08
C ILE A 134 3.04 -27.16 14.82
N ARG A 135 3.48 -28.39 14.53
CA ARG A 135 4.22 -28.70 13.29
C ARG A 135 3.40 -28.41 12.05
N LYS A 136 2.15 -28.88 12.01
CA LYS A 136 1.25 -28.64 10.88
C LYS A 136 0.98 -27.15 10.67
N GLU A 137 0.68 -26.42 11.74
CA GLU A 137 0.43 -24.97 11.63
C GLU A 137 1.71 -24.19 11.29
N LYS A 138 2.90 -24.64 11.76
CA LYS A 138 4.19 -24.08 11.34
C LYS A 138 4.44 -24.31 9.85
N GLU A 139 4.31 -25.52 9.35
CA GLU A 139 4.49 -25.83 7.93
C GLU A 139 3.54 -25.00 7.05
N LYS A 140 2.28 -24.97 7.42
CA LYS A 140 1.24 -24.21 6.75
C LYS A 140 1.53 -22.71 6.79
N TRP A 141 1.94 -22.16 7.95
CA TRP A 141 2.29 -20.77 8.11
C TRP A 141 3.56 -20.39 7.36
N GLU A 142 4.60 -21.19 7.39
CA GLU A 142 5.85 -20.95 6.66
C GLU A 142 5.65 -21.04 5.16
N GLN A 143 4.82 -21.96 4.67
CA GLN A 143 4.37 -21.93 3.28
C GLN A 143 3.60 -20.64 2.97
N LEU A 144 2.69 -20.26 3.87
CA LEU A 144 1.94 -19.03 3.78
C LEU A 144 2.87 -17.81 3.70
N VAL A 145 3.86 -17.69 4.58
CA VAL A 145 4.84 -16.60 4.58
C VAL A 145 5.74 -16.67 3.34
N LYS A 146 6.11 -17.85 2.89
CA LYS A 146 6.86 -18.05 1.64
C LYS A 146 6.04 -17.56 0.44
N VAL A 147 4.77 -17.94 0.36
CA VAL A 147 3.84 -17.42 -0.64
C VAL A 147 3.64 -15.91 -0.43
N ARG A 148 3.50 -15.40 0.78
CA ARG A 148 3.41 -13.97 1.09
C ARG A 148 4.63 -13.18 0.68
N ARG A 149 5.83 -13.73 0.77
CA ARG A 149 7.04 -13.12 0.24
C ARG A 149 7.12 -13.23 -1.28
N LEU A 150 6.25 -14.03 -1.90
CA LEU A 150 6.11 -14.14 -3.34
C LEU A 150 5.01 -13.22 -3.89
N VAL A 151 4.50 -12.24 -3.09
CA VAL A 151 3.31 -11.57 -3.53
C VAL A 151 3.23 -10.09 -3.20
N ALA A 152 3.43 -9.23 -4.15
CA ALA A 152 3.23 -7.81 -3.99
C ALA A 152 2.47 -7.14 -5.11
N ALA A 153 1.70 -6.21 -4.93
CA ALA A 153 0.85 -5.63 -5.87
C ALA A 153 0.69 -4.21 -6.04
N SER A 154 0.17 -3.65 -6.71
CA SER A 154 -0.29 -2.79 -7.44
C SER A 154 -1.03 -1.81 -7.41
N PRO A 155 -1.59 -1.47 -8.31
CA PRO A 155 -1.57 -0.09 -8.81
C PRO A 155 -2.62 0.79 -8.14
N ALA A 156 -2.56 2.05 -8.44
CA ALA A 156 -3.43 3.14 -8.06
C ALA A 156 -4.93 2.81 -8.08
N GLU A 157 -5.35 1.92 -8.95
CA GLU A 157 -6.75 1.51 -9.09
C GLU A 157 -7.31 0.72 -7.90
N LEU A 158 -6.52 -0.16 -7.28
CA LEU A 158 -6.93 -0.82 -6.03
C LEU A 158 -6.95 0.15 -4.84
N LYS A 159 -6.07 1.16 -4.83
CA LYS A 159 -6.14 2.25 -3.84
C LYS A 159 -7.42 3.09 -3.95
N ILE A 160 -8.02 3.15 -5.13
CA ILE A 160 -9.29 3.85 -5.37
C ILE A 160 -10.45 3.12 -4.71
N PHE A 161 -10.51 1.81 -4.76
CA PHE A 161 -11.46 1.03 -3.97
C PHE A 161 -11.35 1.36 -2.48
N TYR A 162 -10.11 1.50 -1.98
CA TYR A 162 -9.85 1.88 -0.59
C TYR A 162 -10.50 3.20 -0.17
N LEU A 163 -10.73 4.11 -1.10
CA LEU A 163 -11.33 5.41 -0.84
C LEU A 163 -12.84 5.44 -1.10
N SER A 164 -13.31 4.70 -2.10
CA SER A 164 -14.72 4.74 -2.51
C SER A 164 -15.63 3.93 -1.58
N ILE A 165 -15.15 2.81 -1.05
CA ILE A 165 -15.97 1.92 -0.20
C ILE A 165 -16.25 2.50 1.19
N PRO A 166 -15.24 3.00 1.95
CA PRO A 166 -15.53 3.66 3.21
C PRO A 166 -16.51 4.84 3.04
N ARG A 167 -16.34 5.61 1.95
CA ARG A 167 -17.26 6.72 1.64
C ARG A 167 -18.67 6.24 1.33
N TYR A 168 -18.82 5.17 0.55
CA TYR A 168 -20.12 4.54 0.28
C TYR A 168 -20.80 4.04 1.56
N GLN A 169 -20.04 3.39 2.44
CA GLN A 169 -20.56 2.91 3.73
C GLN A 169 -20.97 4.07 4.66
N GLU A 170 -20.13 5.13 4.73
CA GLU A 170 -20.42 6.33 5.49
C GLU A 170 -21.71 7.00 5.02
N ILE A 171 -21.88 7.19 3.71
CA ILE A 171 -23.08 7.77 3.11
C ILE A 171 -24.30 6.88 3.41
N SER A 172 -24.17 5.57 3.29
CA SER A 172 -25.26 4.64 3.59
C SER A 172 -25.74 4.77 5.04
N LYS A 173 -24.79 4.80 6.00
CA LYS A 173 -25.10 5.00 7.43
C LYS A 173 -25.73 6.37 7.70
N GLU A 174 -25.24 7.42 7.04
CA GLU A 174 -25.78 8.76 7.23
C GLU A 174 -27.21 8.89 6.63
N ILE A 175 -27.50 8.24 5.50
CA ILE A 175 -28.85 8.16 4.93
C ILE A 175 -29.80 7.47 5.91
N GLU A 176 -29.41 6.33 6.48
CA GLU A 176 -30.22 5.62 7.47
C GLU A 176 -30.44 6.46 8.73
N ARG A 177 -29.41 7.12 9.25
CA ARG A 177 -29.51 8.04 10.38
C ARG A 177 -30.46 9.19 10.10
N LEU A 178 -30.39 9.81 8.94
CA LEU A 178 -31.28 10.91 8.57
C LEU A 178 -32.73 10.45 8.40
N LYS A 179 -32.97 9.26 7.83
CA LYS A 179 -34.27 8.64 7.73
C LYS A 179 -34.90 8.36 9.11
N SER A 180 -34.07 7.81 10.04
CA SER A 180 -34.53 7.60 11.43
C SER A 180 -34.91 8.92 12.11
N ILE A 181 -34.09 9.98 11.95
CA ILE A 181 -34.43 11.31 12.50
C ILE A 181 -35.76 11.86 11.94
N ILE A 182 -36.05 11.58 10.68
CA ILE A 182 -37.34 12.00 10.08
C ILE A 182 -38.49 11.20 10.68
N SER A 183 -38.34 9.89 10.88
CA SER A 183 -39.38 9.03 11.47
C SER A 183 -39.61 9.31 12.96
N ASP A 184 -38.53 9.51 13.72
CA ASP A 184 -38.61 9.70 15.19
C ASP A 184 -39.17 11.07 15.60
N LYS A 185 -39.21 12.07 14.69
CA LYS A 185 -39.73 13.42 14.96
C LYS A 185 -41.24 13.58 14.73
N GLU A 186 -41.96 12.53 14.33
CA GLU A 186 -43.40 12.57 14.27
C GLU A 186 -44.07 12.65 15.67
N ASP A 187 -43.32 12.32 16.75
CA ASP A 187 -43.85 12.26 18.12
C ASP A 187 -43.50 13.49 19.03
N VAL A 188 -42.81 14.52 18.52
CA VAL A 188 -42.32 15.62 19.38
C VAL A 188 -43.23 16.85 19.34
N ALA A 189 -44.08 16.98 20.34
CA ALA A 189 -45.07 18.05 20.51
C ALA A 189 -44.49 19.44 20.96
N SER A 190 -43.18 19.69 20.93
CA SER A 190 -42.58 20.89 21.54
C SER A 190 -41.94 21.90 20.58
N MET A 191 -41.81 21.60 19.28
CA MET A 191 -41.27 22.55 18.29
C MET A 191 -42.37 23.19 17.45
N SER A 192 -42.13 24.42 16.96
CA SER A 192 -43.11 25.05 16.05
C SER A 192 -43.18 24.21 14.75
N MET A 193 -44.39 23.96 14.26
CA MET A 193 -44.67 23.20 13.05
C MET A 193 -43.88 23.71 11.82
N ALA A 194 -43.58 25.00 11.76
CA ALA A 194 -42.80 25.62 10.70
C ALA A 194 -41.31 25.21 10.79
N ALA A 195 -40.72 25.14 11.98
CA ALA A 195 -39.33 24.74 12.17
C ALA A 195 -39.11 23.24 11.89
N LEU A 196 -40.04 22.39 12.33
CA LEU A 196 -40.06 20.95 12.03
C LEU A 196 -40.18 20.68 10.53
N LYS A 197 -41.06 21.42 9.84
CA LYS A 197 -41.22 21.30 8.39
C LYS A 197 -39.95 21.72 7.64
N ALA A 198 -39.32 22.84 8.01
CA ALA A 198 -38.08 23.30 7.41
C ALA A 198 -36.93 22.33 7.65
N GLU A 199 -36.83 21.76 8.84
CA GLU A 199 -35.78 20.76 9.17
C GLU A 199 -36.00 19.44 8.41
N ARG A 200 -37.26 19.00 8.27
CA ARG A 200 -37.62 17.83 7.46
C ARG A 200 -37.27 18.04 5.99
N GLU A 201 -37.69 19.17 5.40
CA GLU A 201 -37.33 19.53 4.02
C GLU A 201 -35.81 19.58 3.80
N ASN A 202 -35.06 20.14 4.74
CA ASN A 202 -33.59 20.18 4.67
C ASN A 202 -32.96 18.77 4.72
N ASN A 203 -33.50 17.90 5.60
CA ASN A 203 -33.03 16.51 5.69
C ASN A 203 -33.41 15.71 4.43
N GLU A 204 -34.57 15.91 3.85
CA GLU A 204 -35.02 15.28 2.59
C GLU A 204 -34.13 15.71 1.42
N VAL A 205 -33.75 17.00 1.31
CA VAL A 205 -32.80 17.51 0.31
C VAL A 205 -31.42 16.88 0.51
N LYS A 206 -30.96 16.81 1.77
CA LYS A 206 -29.66 16.17 2.08
C LYS A 206 -29.67 14.68 1.74
N ILE A 207 -30.74 13.97 2.06
CA ILE A 207 -30.92 12.55 1.70
C ILE A 207 -30.86 12.38 0.17
N THR A 208 -31.59 13.20 -0.58
CA THR A 208 -31.58 13.12 -2.05
C THR A 208 -30.18 13.27 -2.60
N ARG A 209 -29.45 14.29 -2.15
CA ARG A 209 -28.05 14.50 -2.56
C ARG A 209 -27.14 13.32 -2.21
N LEU A 210 -27.29 12.76 -1.00
CA LEU A 210 -26.49 11.61 -0.57
C LEU A 210 -26.87 10.33 -1.34
N VAL A 211 -28.13 10.17 -1.74
CA VAL A 211 -28.58 9.06 -2.60
C VAL A 211 -27.97 9.17 -3.99
N ASP A 212 -27.93 10.37 -4.56
CA ASP A 212 -27.29 10.59 -5.86
C ASP A 212 -25.79 10.31 -5.79
N GLU A 213 -25.09 10.80 -4.74
CA GLU A 213 -23.68 10.50 -4.51
C GLU A 213 -23.44 8.99 -4.33
N LYS A 214 -24.29 8.31 -3.55
CA LYS A 214 -24.26 6.86 -3.37
C LYS A 214 -24.41 6.10 -4.69
N ASN A 215 -25.39 6.47 -5.51
CA ASN A 215 -25.64 5.83 -6.81
C ASN A 215 -24.45 6.01 -7.76
N ASN A 216 -23.83 7.20 -7.76
CA ASN A 216 -22.63 7.45 -8.55
C ASN A 216 -21.44 6.61 -8.08
N LEU A 217 -21.22 6.51 -6.76
CA LEU A 217 -20.17 5.63 -6.20
C LEU A 217 -20.46 4.16 -6.54
N GLU A 218 -21.70 3.72 -6.49
CA GLU A 218 -22.09 2.35 -6.86
C GLU A 218 -21.79 2.05 -8.32
N LEU A 219 -22.09 2.97 -9.24
CA LEU A 219 -21.75 2.83 -10.65
C LEU A 219 -20.22 2.76 -10.87
N GLN A 220 -19.46 3.59 -10.15
CA GLN A 220 -17.99 3.57 -10.20
C GLN A 220 -17.43 2.26 -9.66
N ILE A 221 -17.93 1.79 -8.51
CA ILE A 221 -17.56 0.49 -7.93
C ILE A 221 -17.87 -0.64 -8.90
N LYS A 222 -19.05 -0.67 -9.51
CA LYS A 222 -19.44 -1.65 -10.55
C LYS A 222 -18.51 -1.60 -11.76
N SER A 223 -18.18 -0.42 -12.25
CA SER A 223 -17.26 -0.24 -13.37
C SER A 223 -15.86 -0.75 -13.04
N LEU A 224 -15.35 -0.45 -11.84
CA LEU A 224 -14.03 -0.88 -11.39
C LEU A 224 -14.00 -2.41 -11.14
N ILE A 225 -15.05 -2.98 -10.57
CA ILE A 225 -15.18 -4.44 -10.43
C ILE A 225 -15.21 -5.11 -11.82
N GLY A 226 -15.94 -4.55 -12.77
CA GLY A 226 -15.96 -5.03 -14.15
C GLY A 226 -14.58 -5.04 -14.78
N LYS A 227 -13.78 -3.99 -14.55
CA LYS A 227 -12.38 -3.92 -15.01
C LYS A 227 -11.48 -4.93 -14.28
N LEU A 228 -11.67 -5.11 -12.96
CA LEU A 228 -10.86 -6.02 -12.13
C LEU A 228 -11.16 -7.49 -12.40
N ALA A 229 -12.39 -7.85 -12.72
CA ALA A 229 -12.85 -9.24 -12.89
C ALA A 229 -13.05 -9.67 -14.35
N HIS A 230 -12.72 -8.84 -15.36
CA HIS A 230 -13.15 -9.03 -16.75
C HIS A 230 -14.63 -9.45 -16.82
N PHE A 231 -15.46 -8.62 -16.22
CA PHE A 231 -16.86 -8.89 -15.98
C PHE A 231 -17.65 -9.09 -17.27
N GLN A 232 -18.05 -10.31 -17.53
CA GLN A 232 -19.12 -10.62 -18.49
C GLN A 232 -20.33 -11.10 -17.67
N PRO A 233 -21.38 -10.27 -17.51
CA PRO A 233 -22.51 -10.55 -16.61
C PRO A 233 -23.18 -11.91 -16.84
N ASP A 234 -23.14 -12.40 -18.06
CA ASP A 234 -23.84 -13.61 -18.50
C ASP A 234 -23.12 -14.92 -18.15
N GLN A 235 -21.93 -14.85 -17.53
CA GLN A 235 -21.07 -16.01 -17.33
C GLN A 235 -20.72 -16.31 -15.87
N HIS A 236 -21.29 -15.55 -14.92
CA HIS A 236 -20.92 -15.68 -13.50
C HIS A 236 -21.79 -16.68 -12.73
N THR A 237 -21.15 -17.32 -11.75
CA THR A 237 -21.82 -18.23 -10.83
C THR A 237 -22.77 -17.49 -9.90
N SER A 238 -23.76 -18.20 -9.33
CA SER A 238 -24.66 -17.64 -8.31
C SER A 238 -23.87 -17.10 -7.10
N LEU A 239 -22.80 -17.77 -6.73
CA LEU A 239 -21.92 -17.41 -5.62
C LEU A 239 -21.23 -16.05 -5.87
N TYR A 240 -20.68 -15.86 -7.08
CA TYR A 240 -20.12 -14.59 -7.50
C TYR A 240 -21.14 -13.45 -7.42
N ASN A 241 -22.35 -13.66 -7.97
CA ASN A 241 -23.40 -12.67 -7.95
C ASN A 241 -23.88 -12.34 -6.52
N THR A 242 -23.91 -13.31 -5.63
CA THR A 242 -24.24 -13.11 -4.22
C THR A 242 -23.17 -12.25 -3.53
N GLY A 243 -21.89 -12.63 -3.67
CA GLY A 243 -20.78 -11.87 -3.10
C GLY A 243 -20.71 -10.44 -3.66
N LEU A 244 -20.92 -10.27 -4.96
CA LEU A 244 -20.95 -8.95 -5.60
C LEU A 244 -22.11 -8.09 -5.07
N ASN A 245 -23.30 -8.62 -4.94
CA ASN A 245 -24.45 -7.87 -4.44
C ASN A 245 -24.26 -7.42 -2.99
N LEU A 246 -23.74 -8.31 -2.13
CA LEU A 246 -23.41 -7.98 -0.75
C LEU A 246 -22.33 -6.88 -0.70
N PHE A 247 -21.30 -6.99 -1.52
CA PHE A 247 -20.28 -5.97 -1.63
C PHE A 247 -20.85 -4.61 -2.06
N LEU A 248 -21.70 -4.57 -3.09
CA LEU A 248 -22.34 -3.34 -3.59
C LEU A 248 -23.29 -2.69 -2.57
N THR A 249 -23.86 -3.47 -1.65
CA THR A 249 -24.62 -2.93 -0.52
C THR A 249 -23.76 -2.46 0.64
N GLY A 250 -22.45 -2.60 0.56
CA GLY A 250 -21.49 -2.20 1.58
C GLY A 250 -21.22 -3.26 2.65
N ASP A 251 -21.82 -4.44 2.52
CA ASP A 251 -21.57 -5.58 3.41
C ASP A 251 -20.37 -6.41 2.95
N ILE A 252 -19.18 -5.88 3.23
CA ILE A 252 -17.93 -6.53 2.86
C ILE A 252 -17.73 -7.85 3.61
N ASN A 253 -18.11 -7.90 4.88
CA ASN A 253 -17.99 -9.13 5.67
C ASN A 253 -18.93 -10.22 5.17
N GLY A 254 -20.17 -9.90 4.89
CA GLY A 254 -21.11 -10.83 4.25
C GLY A 254 -20.65 -11.28 2.87
N ALA A 255 -20.04 -10.38 2.07
CA ALA A 255 -19.45 -10.76 0.78
C ALA A 255 -18.28 -11.73 0.93
N LEU A 256 -17.40 -11.53 1.93
CA LEU A 256 -16.29 -12.44 2.24
C LEU A 256 -16.76 -13.79 2.78
N GLU A 257 -17.83 -13.80 3.58
CA GLU A 257 -18.45 -15.02 4.07
C GLU A 257 -19.10 -15.82 2.94
N ALA A 258 -19.86 -15.16 2.07
CA ALA A 258 -20.45 -15.77 0.87
C ALA A 258 -19.40 -16.32 -0.10
N LEU A 259 -18.21 -15.69 -0.18
CA LEU A 259 -17.06 -16.12 -0.98
C LEU A 259 -16.00 -16.76 -0.10
N SER A 260 -16.41 -17.51 0.93
CA SER A 260 -15.48 -18.24 1.79
C SER A 260 -14.71 -19.31 1.01
N GLU A 261 -13.51 -19.68 1.47
CA GLU A 261 -12.71 -20.73 0.84
C GLU A 261 -13.48 -22.04 0.75
N ILE A 262 -14.23 -22.37 1.82
CA ILE A 262 -15.03 -23.60 1.89
C ILE A 262 -16.10 -23.62 0.80
N GLU A 263 -16.84 -22.53 0.62
CA GLU A 263 -17.88 -22.43 -0.41
C GLU A 263 -17.31 -22.48 -1.83
N LEU A 264 -16.17 -21.79 -2.05
CA LEU A 264 -15.49 -21.79 -3.33
C LEU A 264 -14.91 -23.16 -3.68
N ASP A 265 -14.35 -23.86 -2.70
CA ASP A 265 -13.78 -25.21 -2.89
C ASP A 265 -14.89 -26.24 -3.09
N SER A 266 -15.98 -26.18 -2.33
CA SER A 266 -17.15 -27.04 -2.53
C SER A 266 -17.75 -26.86 -3.93
N GLN A 267 -17.89 -25.61 -4.39
CA GLN A 267 -18.35 -25.33 -5.74
C GLN A 267 -17.40 -25.88 -6.81
N LEU A 268 -16.08 -25.80 -6.56
CA LEU A 268 -15.07 -26.33 -7.47
C LEU A 268 -15.16 -27.87 -7.57
N GLU A 269 -15.32 -28.56 -6.44
CA GLU A 269 -15.49 -30.03 -6.41
C GLU A 269 -16.74 -30.47 -7.17
N GLU A 270 -17.89 -29.80 -6.95
CA GLU A 270 -19.13 -30.06 -7.70
C GLU A 270 -18.95 -29.88 -9.22
N ILE A 271 -18.17 -28.88 -9.63
CA ILE A 271 -17.91 -28.58 -11.04
C ILE A 271 -16.97 -29.61 -11.66
N ILE A 272 -15.96 -30.11 -10.92
CA ILE A 272 -15.03 -31.13 -11.39
C ILE A 272 -15.75 -32.45 -11.66
N ASP A 273 -16.73 -32.78 -10.83
CA ASP A 273 -17.52 -34.02 -10.98
C ASP A 273 -18.56 -33.95 -12.10
N ALA A 274 -19.02 -32.74 -12.48
CA ALA A 274 -20.04 -32.55 -13.50
C ALA A 274 -19.42 -32.37 -14.93
N HIS A 275 -19.06 -33.41 -15.59
CA HIS A 275 -18.15 -33.54 -16.73
C HIS A 275 -18.41 -32.73 -18.03
N ASN A 276 -19.51 -32.00 -18.22
CA ASN A 276 -19.84 -31.41 -19.55
C ASN A 276 -20.23 -29.92 -19.59
N THR A 277 -20.28 -29.22 -18.42
CA THR A 277 -20.53 -27.76 -18.40
C THR A 277 -19.31 -26.98 -17.89
N VAL A 278 -18.18 -27.62 -17.95
CA VAL A 278 -16.99 -27.37 -17.13
C VAL A 278 -16.31 -26.03 -17.38
N TYR A 279 -16.09 -25.66 -18.63
CA TYR A 279 -15.24 -24.51 -18.95
C TYR A 279 -15.77 -23.16 -18.45
N LYS A 280 -17.06 -22.86 -18.71
CA LYS A 280 -17.67 -21.60 -18.26
C LYS A 280 -17.70 -21.49 -16.75
N SER A 281 -18.00 -22.62 -16.09
CA SER A 281 -18.09 -22.67 -14.62
C SER A 281 -16.72 -22.58 -13.97
N LEU A 282 -15.67 -23.18 -14.56
CA LEU A 282 -14.28 -23.05 -14.11
C LEU A 282 -13.81 -21.59 -14.18
N LYS A 283 -14.03 -20.91 -15.30
CA LYS A 283 -13.75 -19.47 -15.42
C LYS A 283 -14.47 -18.67 -14.34
N GLY A 284 -15.76 -18.91 -14.14
CA GLY A 284 -16.56 -18.22 -13.13
C GLY A 284 -16.06 -18.46 -11.70
N ASN A 285 -15.56 -19.66 -11.40
CA ASN A 285 -14.95 -19.93 -10.10
C ASN A 285 -13.64 -19.16 -9.91
N ILE A 286 -12.76 -19.13 -10.92
CA ILE A 286 -11.54 -18.33 -10.89
C ILE A 286 -11.87 -16.85 -10.68
N ASP A 287 -12.89 -16.32 -11.37
CA ASP A 287 -13.34 -14.93 -11.19
C ASP A 287 -13.85 -14.66 -9.77
N SER A 288 -14.57 -15.61 -9.17
CA SER A 288 -15.05 -15.51 -7.79
C SER A 288 -13.87 -15.49 -6.79
N ARG A 289 -12.84 -16.29 -7.06
CA ARG A 289 -11.60 -16.28 -6.26
C ARG A 289 -10.86 -14.95 -6.39
N LEU A 290 -10.72 -14.42 -7.60
CA LEU A 290 -10.10 -13.12 -7.82
C LEU A 290 -10.91 -11.98 -7.17
N LEU A 291 -12.25 -12.07 -7.19
CA LEU A 291 -13.11 -11.12 -6.47
C LEU A 291 -12.85 -11.20 -4.96
N ARG A 292 -12.75 -12.40 -4.38
CA ARG A 292 -12.41 -12.58 -2.98
C ARG A 292 -11.04 -12.00 -2.65
N VAL A 293 -10.03 -12.21 -3.50
CA VAL A 293 -8.70 -11.59 -3.35
C VAL A 293 -8.83 -10.07 -3.23
N ASN A 294 -9.57 -9.45 -4.15
CA ASN A 294 -9.79 -8.01 -4.15
C ASN A 294 -10.54 -7.53 -2.90
N LEU A 295 -11.57 -8.26 -2.46
CA LEU A 295 -12.33 -7.94 -1.24
C LEU A 295 -11.47 -8.02 0.02
N LEU A 296 -10.63 -9.03 0.14
CA LEU A 296 -9.67 -9.18 1.25
C LEU A 296 -8.69 -7.99 1.28
N PHE A 297 -8.16 -7.61 0.13
CA PHE A 297 -7.25 -6.48 0.01
C PHE A 297 -7.91 -5.16 0.40
N ILE A 298 -9.12 -4.91 -0.12
CA ILE A 298 -9.92 -3.70 0.17
C ILE A 298 -10.27 -3.61 1.65
N ASN A 299 -10.54 -4.75 2.29
CA ASN A 299 -10.85 -4.82 3.72
C ASN A 299 -9.61 -4.67 4.62
N GLY A 300 -8.43 -4.38 4.06
CA GLY A 300 -7.19 -4.22 4.81
C GLY A 300 -6.52 -5.53 5.21
N ASN A 301 -7.03 -6.66 4.75
CA ASN A 301 -6.46 -7.99 5.00
C ASN A 301 -5.45 -8.37 3.90
N GLU A 302 -4.46 -7.51 3.65
CA GLU A 302 -3.47 -7.67 2.57
C GLU A 302 -2.80 -9.05 2.59
N GLN A 303 -2.45 -9.52 3.76
CA GLN A 303 -1.78 -10.80 3.94
C GLN A 303 -2.65 -11.98 3.50
N GLN A 304 -3.94 -11.95 3.85
CA GLN A 304 -4.88 -13.00 3.43
C GLN A 304 -5.18 -12.88 1.92
N ALA A 305 -5.27 -11.66 1.39
CA ALA A 305 -5.43 -11.44 -0.04
C ALA A 305 -4.30 -12.07 -0.83
N CYS A 306 -3.09 -11.86 -0.36
CA CYS A 306 -1.88 -12.40 -0.96
C CYS A 306 -1.89 -13.92 -0.95
N PHE A 307 -2.16 -14.53 0.19
CA PHE A 307 -2.22 -15.99 0.31
C PHE A 307 -3.27 -16.59 -0.62
N PHE A 308 -4.49 -16.09 -0.53
CA PHE A 308 -5.58 -16.62 -1.34
C PHE A 308 -5.36 -16.36 -2.85
N GLY A 309 -4.64 -15.28 -3.19
CA GLY A 309 -4.15 -15.01 -4.54
C GLY A 309 -3.20 -16.09 -5.04
N GLY A 310 -2.18 -16.44 -4.26
CA GLY A 310 -1.24 -17.52 -4.57
C GLY A 310 -1.90 -18.88 -4.73
N GLU A 311 -2.82 -19.24 -3.82
CA GLU A 311 -3.62 -20.46 -3.94
C GLU A 311 -4.51 -20.44 -5.19
N THR A 312 -5.11 -19.29 -5.51
CA THR A 312 -5.90 -19.14 -6.74
C THR A 312 -5.06 -19.33 -7.99
N LEU A 313 -3.84 -18.81 -8.00
CA LEU A 313 -2.91 -18.98 -9.11
C LEU A 313 -2.53 -20.44 -9.31
N LYS A 314 -2.14 -21.11 -8.22
CA LYS A 314 -1.79 -22.54 -8.21
C LYS A 314 -2.95 -23.41 -8.75
N ILE A 315 -4.17 -23.16 -8.27
CA ILE A 315 -5.37 -23.86 -8.75
C ILE A 315 -5.57 -23.61 -10.25
N CYS A 316 -5.37 -22.37 -10.69
CA CYS A 316 -5.50 -22.02 -12.11
C CYS A 316 -4.46 -22.76 -12.97
N GLU A 317 -3.21 -22.85 -12.51
CA GLU A 317 -2.14 -23.60 -13.17
C GLU A 317 -2.48 -25.08 -13.25
N GLU A 318 -2.89 -25.72 -12.15
CA GLU A 318 -3.30 -27.13 -12.10
C GLU A 318 -4.51 -27.43 -13.01
N LEU A 319 -5.42 -26.46 -13.13
CA LEU A 319 -6.56 -26.59 -14.05
C LEU A 319 -6.12 -26.44 -15.52
N CYS A 320 -5.14 -25.60 -15.83
CA CYS A 320 -4.61 -25.45 -17.19
C CYS A 320 -3.92 -26.70 -17.71
N ASP A 321 -3.34 -27.53 -16.84
CA ASP A 321 -2.77 -28.83 -17.22
C ASP A 321 -3.83 -29.80 -17.80
N LYS A 322 -5.07 -29.68 -17.32
CA LYS A 322 -6.21 -30.51 -17.76
C LYS A 322 -7.09 -29.82 -18.79
N HIS A 323 -7.10 -28.50 -18.77
CA HIS A 323 -7.94 -27.60 -19.53
C HIS A 323 -7.09 -26.47 -20.17
N PRO A 324 -6.30 -26.76 -21.22
CA PRO A 324 -5.43 -25.78 -21.87
C PRO A 324 -6.15 -24.52 -22.36
N GLU A 325 -7.45 -24.62 -22.60
CA GLU A 325 -8.31 -23.50 -22.96
C GLU A 325 -8.43 -22.43 -21.84
N LEU A 326 -7.98 -22.72 -20.61
CA LEU A 326 -7.90 -21.76 -19.52
C LEU A 326 -6.60 -20.94 -19.50
N LEU A 327 -5.64 -21.18 -20.38
CA LEU A 327 -4.37 -20.48 -20.43
C LEU A 327 -4.53 -18.96 -20.56
N SER A 328 -5.52 -18.50 -21.34
CA SER A 328 -5.83 -17.06 -21.40
C SER A 328 -6.30 -16.50 -20.05
N LYS A 329 -7.01 -17.32 -19.27
CA LYS A 329 -7.44 -16.95 -17.91
C LYS A 329 -6.28 -16.96 -16.92
N LEU A 330 -5.33 -17.88 -17.08
CA LEU A 330 -4.10 -17.91 -16.30
C LEU A 330 -3.26 -16.64 -16.53
N ALA A 331 -3.10 -16.21 -17.79
CA ALA A 331 -2.41 -14.94 -18.08
C ALA A 331 -3.08 -13.76 -17.36
N PHE A 332 -4.40 -13.73 -17.34
CA PHE A 332 -5.15 -12.74 -16.59
C PHE A 332 -4.93 -12.84 -15.08
N CYS A 333 -4.85 -14.05 -14.52
CA CYS A 333 -4.50 -14.25 -13.11
C CYS A 333 -3.09 -13.74 -12.80
N PHE A 334 -2.10 -13.98 -13.68
CA PHE A 334 -0.75 -13.44 -13.53
C PHE A 334 -0.76 -11.91 -13.45
N GLU A 335 -1.53 -11.23 -14.29
CA GLU A 335 -1.63 -9.77 -14.26
C GLU A 335 -2.26 -9.30 -12.95
N ARG A 336 -3.41 -9.86 -12.56
CA ARG A 336 -4.17 -9.43 -11.37
C ARG A 336 -3.45 -9.72 -10.07
N ILE A 337 -2.90 -10.92 -9.94
CA ILE A 337 -2.18 -11.33 -8.74
C ILE A 337 -0.80 -10.68 -8.72
N GLY A 338 -0.11 -10.54 -9.83
CA GLY A 338 1.12 -9.77 -9.93
C GLY A 338 0.90 -8.32 -9.55
N SER A 339 -0.19 -7.73 -10.02
CA SER A 339 -0.62 -6.41 -9.62
C SER A 339 -0.93 -6.32 -8.12
N LEU A 340 -1.65 -7.23 -7.50
CA LEU A 340 -1.80 -7.36 -6.06
C LEU A 340 -0.41 -7.47 -5.40
N TYR A 341 0.50 -8.23 -5.87
CA TYR A 341 1.85 -8.49 -5.38
C TYR A 341 2.70 -7.22 -5.32
N TYR A 342 2.70 -6.41 -6.35
CA TYR A 342 3.38 -5.12 -6.37
C TYR A 342 2.85 -4.13 -5.31
N CYS A 343 1.54 -4.06 -4.97
CA CYS A 343 1.00 -3.14 -3.93
C CYS A 343 1.35 -3.51 -2.50
N SER A 344 1.58 -4.77 -2.22
CA SER A 344 1.95 -5.23 -0.88
C SER A 344 3.48 -5.22 -0.67
N ASN A 345 4.23 -4.57 -1.58
CA ASN A 345 5.69 -4.37 -1.52
C ASN A 345 6.54 -5.65 -1.67
N TYR A 346 6.03 -6.64 -2.42
CA TYR A 346 6.79 -7.84 -2.80
C TYR A 346 7.18 -7.72 -4.29
N ILE A 347 8.15 -6.86 -4.55
CA ILE A 347 8.47 -6.38 -5.90
C ILE A 347 9.04 -7.50 -6.79
N ASP A 348 9.94 -8.31 -6.24
CA ASP A 348 10.66 -9.34 -7.01
C ASP A 348 9.71 -10.40 -7.54
N GLU A 349 8.71 -10.72 -6.76
CA GLU A 349 7.74 -11.74 -7.10
C GLU A 349 6.66 -11.25 -8.04
N ALA A 350 6.28 -9.99 -7.91
CA ALA A 350 5.42 -9.34 -8.90
C ALA A 350 6.10 -9.37 -10.28
N GLU A 351 7.42 -9.12 -10.33
CA GLU A 351 8.21 -9.23 -11.56
C GLU A 351 8.12 -10.63 -12.18
N VAL A 352 8.31 -11.67 -11.37
CA VAL A 352 8.23 -13.06 -11.84
C VAL A 352 6.85 -13.36 -12.45
N LEU A 353 5.77 -12.90 -11.82
CA LEU A 353 4.42 -13.10 -12.33
C LEU A 353 4.15 -12.32 -13.62
N PHE A 354 4.59 -11.05 -13.67
CA PHE A 354 4.42 -10.26 -14.89
C PHE A 354 5.26 -10.82 -16.05
N GLN A 355 6.47 -11.31 -15.78
CA GLN A 355 7.29 -11.94 -16.77
C GLN A 355 6.68 -13.26 -17.28
N SER A 356 6.14 -14.07 -16.36
CA SER A 356 5.44 -15.33 -16.68
C SER A 356 4.20 -15.04 -17.52
N GLY A 357 3.40 -14.04 -17.13
CA GLY A 357 2.22 -13.60 -17.88
C GLY A 357 2.56 -13.10 -19.27
N LEU A 358 3.61 -12.29 -19.42
CA LEU A 358 4.08 -11.79 -20.71
C LEU A 358 4.53 -12.93 -21.61
N ASN A 359 5.27 -13.91 -21.09
CA ASN A 359 5.71 -15.08 -21.83
C ASN A 359 4.53 -15.95 -22.27
N LEU A 360 3.53 -16.13 -21.38
CA LEU A 360 2.31 -16.85 -21.70
C LEU A 360 1.50 -16.12 -22.78
N CYS A 361 1.40 -14.80 -22.76
CA CYS A 361 0.74 -14.02 -23.80
C CYS A 361 1.43 -14.23 -25.16
N ARG A 362 2.77 -14.22 -25.21
CA ARG A 362 3.52 -14.48 -26.44
C ARG A 362 3.22 -15.89 -26.97
N TYR A 363 3.27 -16.89 -26.10
CA TYR A 363 2.92 -18.27 -26.46
C TYR A 363 1.50 -18.37 -27.04
N LEU A 364 0.51 -17.71 -26.42
CA LEU A 364 -0.89 -17.77 -26.89
C LEU A 364 -1.08 -17.09 -28.25
N ILE A 365 -0.40 -15.96 -28.48
CA ILE A 365 -0.43 -15.29 -29.79
C ILE A 365 0.19 -16.18 -30.87
N ASP A 366 1.33 -16.81 -30.61
CA ASP A 366 1.98 -17.74 -31.51
C ASP A 366 1.09 -18.96 -31.85
N ASN A 367 0.16 -19.32 -30.95
CA ASN A 367 -0.85 -20.38 -31.11
C ASN A 367 -2.22 -19.86 -31.57
N ASN A 368 -2.27 -18.69 -32.21
CA ASN A 368 -3.47 -18.08 -32.80
C ASN A 368 -4.59 -17.71 -31.78
N ASP A 369 -4.26 -17.37 -30.57
CA ASP A 369 -5.20 -16.73 -29.62
C ASP A 369 -4.90 -15.23 -29.46
N PRO A 370 -5.44 -14.35 -30.32
CA PRO A 370 -5.21 -12.91 -30.22
C PRO A 370 -6.02 -12.23 -29.12
N SER A 371 -6.93 -12.94 -28.45
CA SER A 371 -7.79 -12.38 -27.40
C SER A 371 -7.00 -11.85 -26.21
N ILE A 372 -5.77 -12.34 -26.03
CA ILE A 372 -4.88 -11.98 -24.94
C ILE A 372 -4.05 -10.71 -25.19
N THR A 373 -4.03 -10.21 -26.43
CA THR A 373 -3.23 -9.05 -26.84
C THR A 373 -3.39 -7.82 -25.91
N PRO A 374 -4.60 -7.50 -25.39
CA PRO A 374 -4.80 -6.37 -24.50
C PRO A 374 -4.03 -6.43 -23.18
N LEU A 375 -3.58 -7.62 -22.72
CA LEU A 375 -2.80 -7.75 -21.48
C LEU A 375 -1.31 -7.46 -21.66
N ILE A 376 -0.79 -7.54 -22.88
CA ILE A 376 0.65 -7.32 -23.14
C ILE A 376 1.11 -5.94 -22.67
N PRO A 377 0.45 -4.84 -23.04
CA PRO A 377 0.87 -3.53 -22.58
C PRO A 377 0.77 -3.36 -21.07
N ASP A 378 -0.19 -4.01 -20.40
CA ASP A 378 -0.31 -3.97 -18.93
C ASP A 378 0.89 -4.65 -18.28
N PHE A 379 1.32 -5.83 -18.74
CA PHE A 379 2.52 -6.50 -18.25
C PHE A 379 3.78 -5.66 -18.45
N LEU A 380 3.95 -5.12 -19.66
CA LEU A 380 5.10 -4.27 -19.99
C LEU A 380 5.13 -2.99 -19.13
N HIS A 381 3.97 -2.36 -18.93
CA HIS A 381 3.85 -1.19 -18.08
C HIS A 381 4.24 -1.48 -16.62
N ASN A 382 3.73 -2.58 -16.08
CA ASN A 382 4.01 -2.98 -14.70
C ASN A 382 5.49 -3.34 -14.51
N LEU A 383 6.09 -4.07 -15.46
CA LEU A 383 7.53 -4.33 -15.46
C LEU A 383 8.34 -3.02 -15.51
N GLY A 384 8.00 -2.11 -16.42
CA GLY A 384 8.66 -0.81 -16.49
C GLY A 384 8.56 -0.01 -15.19
N THR A 385 7.44 -0.10 -14.49
CA THR A 385 7.26 0.55 -13.18
C THR A 385 8.13 -0.10 -12.09
N ILE A 386 8.30 -1.42 -12.11
CA ILE A 386 9.20 -2.15 -11.20
C ILE A 386 10.64 -1.72 -11.42
N TYR A 387 11.13 -1.74 -12.67
CA TYR A 387 12.49 -1.34 -12.98
C TYR A 387 12.77 0.13 -12.63
N TYR A 388 11.77 1.01 -12.83
CA TYR A 388 11.88 2.39 -12.36
C TYR A 388 12.05 2.47 -10.83
N SER A 389 11.29 1.69 -10.06
CA SER A 389 11.37 1.70 -8.59
C SER A 389 12.71 1.21 -8.05
N ARG A 390 13.41 0.37 -8.82
CA ARG A 390 14.79 -0.10 -8.52
C ARG A 390 15.87 0.82 -9.06
N ASN A 391 15.49 1.96 -9.66
CA ASN A 391 16.43 2.87 -10.34
C ASN A 391 17.15 2.27 -11.55
N GLU A 392 16.60 1.21 -12.13
CA GLU A 392 17.05 0.59 -13.37
C GLU A 392 16.37 1.30 -14.56
N LEU A 393 16.81 2.56 -14.78
CA LEU A 393 16.08 3.50 -15.63
C LEU A 393 16.13 3.15 -17.12
N GLY A 394 17.19 2.44 -17.56
CA GLY A 394 17.32 1.99 -18.95
C GLY A 394 16.26 0.95 -19.30
N GLU A 395 16.15 -0.08 -18.49
CA GLU A 395 15.17 -1.14 -18.59
C GLU A 395 13.74 -0.61 -18.43
N ALA A 396 13.52 0.28 -17.44
CA ALA A 396 12.24 0.93 -17.23
C ALA A 396 11.77 1.65 -18.50
N LYS A 397 12.66 2.39 -19.16
CA LYS A 397 12.38 3.09 -20.41
C LYS A 397 11.97 2.10 -21.51
N GLU A 398 12.76 1.04 -21.74
CA GLU A 398 12.50 0.05 -22.77
C GLU A 398 11.14 -0.64 -22.60
N PHE A 399 10.80 -1.03 -21.37
CA PHE A 399 9.51 -1.65 -21.06
C PHE A 399 8.34 -0.69 -21.26
N LEU A 400 8.46 0.55 -20.79
CA LEU A 400 7.40 1.56 -20.91
C LEU A 400 7.21 2.02 -22.37
N GLU A 401 8.28 2.16 -23.16
CA GLU A 401 8.20 2.44 -24.59
C GLU A 401 7.53 1.29 -25.36
N SER A 402 7.88 0.04 -25.03
CA SER A 402 7.25 -1.14 -25.59
C SER A 402 5.75 -1.21 -25.24
N SER A 403 5.41 -0.92 -23.98
CA SER A 403 4.02 -0.82 -23.53
C SER A 403 3.25 0.25 -24.31
N LEU A 404 3.87 1.43 -24.50
CA LEU A 404 3.26 2.52 -25.26
C LEU A 404 2.97 2.14 -26.71
N TYR A 405 3.89 1.42 -27.35
CA TYR A 405 3.69 0.91 -28.71
C TYR A 405 2.42 0.04 -28.81
N TRP A 406 2.27 -0.94 -27.91
CA TRP A 406 1.10 -1.82 -27.86
C TRP A 406 -0.20 -1.09 -27.52
N TYR A 407 -0.17 -0.16 -26.57
CA TYR A 407 -1.35 0.63 -26.22
C TYR A 407 -1.81 1.52 -27.38
N ARG A 408 -0.88 2.11 -28.14
CA ARG A 408 -1.22 2.92 -29.32
C ARG A 408 -1.87 2.07 -30.42
N ASP A 409 -1.28 0.93 -30.72
CA ASP A 409 -1.81 0.01 -31.73
C ASP A 409 -3.24 -0.44 -31.37
N LEU A 410 -3.46 -0.84 -30.14
CA LEU A 410 -4.78 -1.17 -29.62
C LEU A 410 -5.74 0.02 -29.67
N TYR A 411 -5.29 1.20 -29.26
CA TYR A 411 -6.11 2.41 -29.27
C TYR A 411 -6.56 2.77 -30.68
N ASP A 412 -5.66 2.70 -31.66
CA ASP A 412 -5.96 2.96 -33.06
C ASP A 412 -6.94 1.94 -33.64
N MET A 413 -6.80 0.66 -33.29
CA MET A 413 -7.75 -0.39 -33.66
C MET A 413 -9.16 -0.12 -33.12
N TYR A 414 -9.29 0.26 -31.85
CA TYR A 414 -10.58 0.51 -31.22
C TYR A 414 -11.20 1.86 -31.58
N SER A 415 -10.40 2.86 -31.92
CA SER A 415 -10.91 4.20 -32.28
C SER A 415 -11.70 4.22 -33.59
N GLY A 416 -11.54 3.19 -34.45
CA GLY A 416 -12.30 3.01 -35.69
C GLY A 416 -13.72 2.48 -35.47
N PHE A 417 -14.10 2.00 -34.32
CA PHE A 417 -15.34 1.26 -34.09
C PHE A 417 -16.41 2.00 -33.25
N GLU A 418 -16.07 3.00 -32.44
CA GLU A 418 -17.05 3.74 -31.61
C GLU A 418 -16.69 5.22 -31.42
N LYS A 419 -17.75 6.04 -31.16
CA LYS A 419 -17.55 7.44 -30.74
C LYS A 419 -16.72 7.47 -29.44
N LEU A 420 -15.55 8.01 -29.54
CA LEU A 420 -14.45 8.12 -28.55
C LEU A 420 -14.81 8.57 -27.10
N SER A 421 -16.06 8.56 -26.71
CA SER A 421 -16.48 9.13 -25.42
C SER A 421 -16.12 8.28 -24.19
N THR A 422 -15.69 7.02 -24.35
CA THR A 422 -15.39 6.11 -23.24
C THR A 422 -14.33 5.05 -23.56
N ASN A 423 -13.25 5.42 -24.25
CA ASN A 423 -12.21 4.45 -24.55
C ASN A 423 -11.39 4.14 -23.30
N PRO A 424 -11.50 2.93 -22.69
CA PRO A 424 -10.78 2.57 -21.46
C PRO A 424 -9.25 2.56 -21.64
N LEU A 425 -8.76 2.48 -22.88
CA LEU A 425 -7.32 2.51 -23.19
C LEU A 425 -6.74 3.91 -23.10
N ALA A 426 -7.55 4.97 -23.19
CA ALA A 426 -7.06 6.33 -23.10
C ALA A 426 -6.44 6.65 -21.72
N ASP A 427 -7.05 6.18 -20.65
CA ASP A 427 -6.51 6.32 -19.29
C ASP A 427 -5.18 5.56 -19.14
N SER A 428 -5.09 4.35 -19.70
CA SER A 428 -3.86 3.54 -19.69
C SER A 428 -2.73 4.20 -20.50
N LEU A 429 -3.07 4.83 -21.63
CA LEU A 429 -2.13 5.63 -22.42
C LEU A 429 -1.64 6.85 -21.64
N VAL A 430 -2.54 7.59 -21.00
CA VAL A 430 -2.16 8.75 -20.16
C VAL A 430 -1.22 8.32 -19.03
N LYS A 431 -1.53 7.23 -18.34
CA LYS A 431 -0.64 6.67 -17.29
C LYS A 431 0.73 6.30 -17.84
N ASN A 432 0.78 5.65 -18.99
CA ASN A 432 2.03 5.23 -19.61
C ASN A 432 2.88 6.43 -19.99
N TYR A 433 2.29 7.46 -20.59
CA TYR A 433 3.00 8.70 -20.91
C TYR A 433 3.49 9.42 -19.66
N VAL A 434 2.71 9.45 -18.57
CA VAL A 434 3.13 10.02 -17.29
C VAL A 434 4.33 9.27 -16.73
N ASN A 435 4.32 7.93 -16.70
CA ASN A 435 5.44 7.13 -16.21
C ASN A 435 6.67 7.29 -17.10
N LEU A 436 6.50 7.32 -18.43
CA LEU A 436 7.59 7.62 -19.36
C LEU A 436 8.18 9.02 -19.13
N SER A 437 7.36 10.03 -18.91
CA SER A 437 7.85 11.39 -18.66
C SER A 437 8.72 11.46 -17.41
N VAL A 438 8.33 10.75 -16.34
CA VAL A 438 9.11 10.65 -15.11
C VAL A 438 10.42 9.88 -15.33
N THR A 439 10.37 8.78 -16.09
CA THR A 439 11.56 7.98 -16.45
C THR A 439 12.54 8.77 -17.32
N TYR A 440 12.05 9.46 -18.36
CA TYR A 440 12.87 10.34 -19.18
C TYR A 440 13.50 11.48 -18.37
N GLN A 441 12.73 12.05 -17.42
CA GLN A 441 13.23 13.08 -16.53
C GLN A 441 14.36 12.56 -15.62
N ALA A 442 14.24 11.34 -15.10
CA ALA A 442 15.29 10.70 -14.30
C ALA A 442 16.54 10.40 -15.14
N LEU A 443 16.38 10.10 -16.43
CA LEU A 443 17.46 9.94 -17.42
C LEU A 443 18.01 11.28 -17.97
N ASN A 444 17.51 12.42 -17.50
CA ASN A 444 17.83 13.77 -18.04
C ASN A 444 17.46 13.98 -19.52
N LEU A 445 16.53 13.22 -20.05
CA LEU A 445 15.97 13.33 -21.40
C LEU A 445 14.80 14.33 -21.38
N THR A 446 15.10 15.60 -21.21
CA THR A 446 14.08 16.64 -20.94
C THR A 446 13.14 16.87 -22.12
N THR A 447 13.62 16.73 -23.36
CA THR A 447 12.81 16.91 -24.56
C THR A 447 11.76 15.81 -24.67
N GLU A 448 12.19 14.55 -24.50
CA GLU A 448 11.34 13.37 -24.53
C GLU A 448 10.29 13.40 -23.41
N ALA A 449 10.70 13.85 -22.22
CA ALA A 449 9.79 14.04 -21.09
C ALA A 449 8.69 15.07 -21.41
N LEU A 450 9.05 16.21 -22.02
CA LEU A 450 8.09 17.23 -22.45
C LEU A 450 7.14 16.72 -23.53
N ASP A 451 7.66 15.95 -24.48
CA ASP A 451 6.84 15.41 -25.58
C ASP A 451 5.88 14.34 -25.06
N ALA A 452 6.29 13.50 -24.11
CA ALA A 452 5.40 12.55 -23.44
C ALA A 452 4.25 13.29 -22.71
N ILE A 453 4.54 14.37 -21.98
CA ILE A 453 3.50 15.18 -21.32
C ILE A 453 2.56 15.83 -22.32
N LYS A 454 3.04 16.34 -23.46
CA LYS A 454 2.19 16.93 -24.51
C LYS A 454 1.23 15.90 -25.11
N GLU A 455 1.68 14.65 -25.30
CA GLU A 455 0.81 13.57 -25.79
C GLU A 455 -0.24 13.19 -24.73
N ALA A 456 0.14 13.12 -23.46
CA ALA A 456 -0.82 12.95 -22.36
C ALA A 456 -1.87 14.08 -22.30
N ASP A 457 -1.45 15.34 -22.52
CA ASP A 457 -2.34 16.50 -22.62
C ASP A 457 -3.37 16.36 -23.74
N LYS A 458 -2.93 15.96 -24.93
CA LYS A 458 -3.82 15.76 -26.09
C LYS A 458 -4.89 14.71 -25.83
N LEU A 459 -4.48 13.57 -25.28
CA LEU A 459 -5.40 12.49 -24.93
C LEU A 459 -6.41 12.95 -23.88
N LYS A 460 -5.95 13.60 -22.82
CA LYS A 460 -6.79 14.07 -21.73
C LYS A 460 -7.80 15.12 -22.17
N ASN A 461 -7.40 16.05 -23.02
CA ASN A 461 -8.28 17.10 -23.56
C ASN A 461 -9.27 16.57 -24.62
N GLY A 462 -8.99 15.44 -25.27
CA GLY A 462 -9.86 14.78 -26.22
C GLY A 462 -10.94 13.89 -25.56
N LEU A 463 -10.81 13.57 -24.30
CA LEU A 463 -11.79 12.79 -23.57
C LEU A 463 -12.99 13.68 -23.20
N PRO A 464 -14.25 13.21 -23.35
CA PRO A 464 -15.40 13.89 -22.79
C PRO A 464 -15.21 13.94 -21.26
N ASN A 465 -15.61 15.05 -20.64
CA ASN A 465 -15.46 15.29 -19.22
C ASN A 465 -15.78 14.02 -18.43
N PRO A 466 -14.78 13.28 -17.94
CA PRO A 466 -15.04 12.18 -17.06
C PRO A 466 -15.65 12.77 -15.80
N ASP A 467 -16.46 11.98 -15.11
CA ASP A 467 -17.02 12.37 -13.81
C ASP A 467 -15.86 12.82 -12.90
N VAL A 468 -15.65 14.14 -12.84
CA VAL A 468 -14.46 14.80 -12.24
C VAL A 468 -14.27 14.41 -10.77
N ASN A 469 -15.27 13.79 -10.17
CA ASN A 469 -15.35 13.39 -8.79
C ASN A 469 -14.99 11.90 -8.53
N SER A 470 -14.66 11.12 -9.57
CA SER A 470 -14.21 9.75 -9.30
C SER A 470 -12.82 9.79 -8.65
N ALA A 471 -12.62 9.06 -7.56
CA ALA A 471 -11.34 8.97 -6.86
C ALA A 471 -10.20 8.55 -7.81
N TYR A 472 -10.50 7.72 -8.81
CA TYR A 472 -9.57 7.33 -9.86
C TYR A 472 -9.12 8.51 -10.73
N GLN A 473 -10.08 9.28 -11.24
CA GLN A 473 -9.76 10.44 -12.08
C GLN A 473 -9.02 11.51 -11.29
N VAL A 474 -9.35 11.68 -10.01
CA VAL A 474 -8.64 12.58 -9.10
C VAL A 474 -7.19 12.12 -8.93
N GLU A 475 -6.92 10.84 -8.68
CA GLU A 475 -5.56 10.32 -8.52
C GLU A 475 -4.77 10.38 -9.84
N LEU A 476 -5.36 9.97 -10.95
CA LEU A 476 -4.73 10.08 -12.28
C LEU A 476 -4.41 11.53 -12.61
N ASN A 477 -5.32 12.45 -12.31
CA ASN A 477 -5.11 13.87 -12.51
C ASN A 477 -4.00 14.43 -11.62
N SER A 478 -3.94 14.01 -10.35
CA SER A 478 -2.86 14.42 -9.44
C SER A 478 -1.49 13.97 -9.94
N ARG A 479 -1.34 12.72 -10.34
CA ARG A 479 -0.09 12.19 -10.91
C ARG A 479 0.30 12.90 -12.19
N TYR A 480 -0.66 13.13 -13.07
CA TYR A 480 -0.43 13.87 -14.31
C TYR A 480 0.02 15.31 -14.03
N LEU A 481 -0.65 16.06 -13.13
CA LEU A 481 -0.29 17.42 -12.77
C LEU A 481 1.09 17.47 -12.10
N SER A 482 1.40 16.55 -11.21
CA SER A 482 2.70 16.42 -10.56
C SER A 482 3.81 16.21 -11.59
N SER A 483 3.66 15.22 -12.47
CA SER A 483 4.64 14.94 -13.52
C SER A 483 4.81 16.12 -14.48
N LYS A 484 3.71 16.71 -14.94
CA LYS A 484 3.73 17.88 -15.83
C LYS A 484 4.46 19.06 -15.20
N ALA A 485 4.13 19.38 -13.95
CA ALA A 485 4.75 20.50 -13.24
C ALA A 485 6.26 20.26 -13.02
N SER A 486 6.65 19.07 -12.61
CA SER A 486 8.07 18.70 -12.41
C SER A 486 8.88 18.76 -13.71
N VAL A 487 8.33 18.27 -14.84
CA VAL A 487 8.98 18.34 -16.15
C VAL A 487 9.12 19.79 -16.62
N LEU A 488 8.07 20.59 -16.47
CA LEU A 488 8.10 22.02 -16.82
C LEU A 488 9.11 22.78 -15.97
N LEU A 489 9.20 22.47 -14.68
CA LEU A 489 10.17 23.09 -13.79
C LEU A 489 11.61 22.82 -14.24
N LYS A 490 11.93 21.54 -14.49
CA LYS A 490 13.28 21.16 -14.98
C LYS A 490 13.61 21.72 -16.37
N SER A 491 12.60 21.93 -17.22
CA SER A 491 12.79 22.58 -18.52
C SER A 491 12.94 24.11 -18.45
N GLY A 492 12.87 24.70 -17.25
CA GLY A 492 12.99 26.13 -17.04
C GLY A 492 11.67 26.92 -17.16
N ASN A 493 10.54 26.26 -17.43
CA ASN A 493 9.23 26.92 -17.50
C ASN A 493 8.56 26.98 -16.11
N ALA A 494 9.20 27.72 -15.20
CA ALA A 494 8.78 27.84 -13.80
C ALA A 494 7.37 28.45 -13.63
N CYS A 495 6.94 29.33 -14.55
CA CYS A 495 5.64 29.96 -14.46
C CYS A 495 4.48 28.97 -14.68
N GLU A 496 4.57 28.17 -15.72
CA GLU A 496 3.57 27.13 -16.02
C GLU A 496 3.63 26.00 -14.99
N ALA A 497 4.83 25.60 -14.55
CA ALA A 497 5.03 24.65 -13.47
C ALA A 497 4.30 25.09 -12.19
N GLY A 498 4.48 26.34 -11.77
CA GLY A 498 3.82 26.91 -10.60
C GLY A 498 2.29 26.88 -10.68
N ASN A 499 1.71 27.13 -11.86
CA ASN A 499 0.26 27.04 -12.05
C ASN A 499 -0.25 25.59 -11.89
N ASN A 500 0.49 24.60 -12.42
CA ASN A 500 0.13 23.19 -12.26
C ASN A 500 0.29 22.73 -10.81
N PHE A 501 1.33 23.17 -10.10
CA PHE A 501 1.47 22.90 -8.65
C PHE A 501 0.35 23.52 -7.83
N LYS A 502 -0.12 24.73 -8.14
CA LYS A 502 -1.27 25.34 -7.46
C LYS A 502 -2.53 24.47 -7.59
N ASN A 503 -2.81 23.99 -8.79
CA ASN A 503 -3.95 23.10 -9.03
C ASN A 503 -3.81 21.76 -8.29
N LEU A 504 -2.62 21.20 -8.27
CA LEU A 504 -2.32 19.97 -7.55
C LEU A 504 -2.46 20.13 -6.03
N ILE A 505 -1.95 21.24 -5.48
CA ILE A 505 -2.04 21.56 -4.05
C ILE A 505 -3.49 21.59 -3.58
N LEU A 506 -4.39 22.25 -4.33
CA LEU A 506 -5.81 22.30 -3.97
C LEU A 506 -6.41 20.89 -3.82
N THR A 507 -6.09 20.00 -4.73
CA THR A 507 -6.55 18.60 -4.68
C THR A 507 -5.93 17.84 -3.51
N LEU A 508 -4.63 17.97 -3.30
CA LEU A 508 -3.91 17.28 -2.25
C LEU A 508 -4.26 17.77 -0.85
N GLU A 509 -4.60 19.04 -0.67
CA GLU A 509 -5.08 19.57 0.62
C GLU A 509 -6.39 18.92 1.05
N GLU A 510 -7.32 18.71 0.12
CA GLU A 510 -8.58 18.01 0.40
C GLU A 510 -8.33 16.52 0.71
N GLN A 511 -7.47 15.88 -0.07
CA GLN A 511 -7.09 14.48 0.14
C GLN A 511 -6.36 14.27 1.47
N ALA A 512 -5.44 15.17 1.83
CA ALA A 512 -4.70 15.10 3.09
C ALA A 512 -5.60 15.37 4.32
N LYS A 513 -6.66 16.16 4.18
CA LYS A 513 -7.69 16.30 5.23
C LYS A 513 -8.47 15.01 5.43
N ALA A 514 -8.80 14.31 4.35
CA ALA A 514 -9.54 13.06 4.40
C ALA A 514 -8.68 11.88 4.87
N ASN A 515 -7.42 11.80 4.43
CA ASN A 515 -6.49 10.74 4.81
C ASN A 515 -5.06 11.30 4.98
N PRO A 516 -4.73 11.83 6.18
CA PRO A 516 -3.42 12.45 6.45
C PRO A 516 -2.25 11.48 6.22
N LYS A 517 -2.35 10.22 6.67
CA LYS A 517 -1.26 9.24 6.53
C LYS A 517 -0.86 8.99 5.08
N LYS A 518 -1.83 9.03 4.17
CA LYS A 518 -1.57 8.73 2.76
C LYS A 518 -1.03 9.93 1.98
N HIS A 519 -1.57 11.13 2.22
CA HIS A 519 -1.39 12.25 1.30
C HIS A 519 -0.51 13.39 1.85
N THR A 520 -0.21 13.42 3.16
CA THR A 520 0.59 14.52 3.73
C THR A 520 1.99 14.58 3.15
N ARG A 521 2.64 13.43 2.89
CA ARG A 521 3.98 13.40 2.28
C ARG A 521 4.00 13.99 0.88
N GLU A 522 3.03 13.61 0.05
CA GLU A 522 2.91 14.12 -1.31
C GLU A 522 2.59 15.62 -1.33
N LEU A 523 1.72 16.09 -0.43
CA LEU A 523 1.41 17.49 -0.25
C LEU A 523 2.65 18.32 0.16
N VAL A 524 3.45 17.81 1.11
CA VAL A 524 4.70 18.46 1.53
C VAL A 524 5.67 18.56 0.36
N ASN A 525 5.89 17.49 -0.37
CA ASN A 525 6.77 17.49 -1.55
C ASN A 525 6.28 18.48 -2.60
N THR A 526 4.97 18.58 -2.84
CA THR A 526 4.39 19.53 -3.79
C THR A 526 4.58 20.98 -3.32
N TYR A 527 4.46 21.29 -2.04
CA TYR A 527 4.81 22.61 -1.52
C TYR A 527 6.29 22.93 -1.72
N LEU A 528 7.18 21.96 -1.54
CA LEU A 528 8.62 22.16 -1.76
C LEU A 528 8.95 22.41 -3.24
N GLU A 529 8.34 21.66 -4.14
CA GLU A 529 8.48 21.89 -5.59
C GLU A 529 7.89 23.23 -6.01
N MET A 530 6.77 23.66 -5.39
CA MET A 530 6.22 25.01 -5.60
C MET A 530 7.19 26.08 -5.11
N CYS A 531 7.86 25.91 -3.98
CA CYS A 531 8.91 26.80 -3.51
C CYS A 531 10.07 26.87 -4.53
N ALA A 532 10.50 25.71 -5.07
CA ALA A 532 11.52 25.68 -6.12
C ALA A 532 11.09 26.44 -7.38
N ALA A 533 9.85 26.27 -7.83
CA ALA A 533 9.30 26.95 -8.98
C ALA A 533 9.24 28.48 -8.78
N LEU A 534 8.82 28.92 -7.61
CA LEU A 534 8.80 30.36 -7.26
C LEU A 534 10.21 30.94 -7.17
N PHE A 535 11.16 30.14 -6.67
CA PHE A 535 12.56 30.54 -6.59
C PHE A 535 13.21 30.69 -7.97
N MET A 536 12.81 29.90 -8.96
CA MET A 536 13.26 30.02 -10.36
C MET A 536 12.52 31.09 -11.14
N LYS A 537 11.36 31.53 -10.67
CA LYS A 537 10.59 32.64 -11.25
C LYS A 537 11.20 33.94 -10.77
N ASP A 538 11.23 34.96 -11.64
CA ASP A 538 11.80 36.29 -11.45
C ASP A 538 11.66 36.85 -10.00
N ILE A 539 12.73 36.65 -9.21
CA ILE A 539 12.80 37.02 -7.79
C ILE A 539 13.08 38.51 -7.75
N GLY A 540 12.11 39.29 -7.44
CA GLY A 540 12.20 40.77 -7.38
C GLY A 540 10.85 41.45 -7.51
N LYS A 541 9.80 40.65 -7.73
CA LYS A 541 8.42 41.13 -7.70
C LYS A 541 7.81 40.83 -6.33
N THR A 542 7.31 41.84 -5.66
CA THR A 542 6.69 41.76 -4.31
C THR A 542 5.63 40.65 -4.20
N GLU A 543 4.94 40.38 -5.31
CA GLU A 543 3.91 39.33 -5.38
C GLU A 543 4.51 37.92 -5.29
N THR A 544 5.63 37.67 -6.00
CA THR A 544 6.36 36.38 -5.95
C THR A 544 6.97 36.12 -4.57
N GLU A 545 7.49 37.16 -3.92
CA GLU A 545 8.05 37.10 -2.58
C GLU A 545 6.98 36.77 -1.52
N THR A 546 5.77 37.28 -1.68
CA THR A 546 4.64 36.99 -0.79
C THR A 546 4.18 35.56 -0.94
N GLU A 547 4.03 35.10 -2.19
CA GLU A 547 3.69 33.69 -2.47
C GLU A 547 4.77 32.72 -1.94
N MET A 548 6.04 33.01 -2.16
CA MET A 548 7.16 32.22 -1.67
C MET A 548 7.12 32.06 -0.15
N THR A 549 6.90 33.16 0.58
CA THR A 549 6.79 33.12 2.05
C THR A 549 5.62 32.27 2.50
N TYR A 550 4.49 32.37 1.83
CA TYR A 550 3.29 31.60 2.13
C TYR A 550 3.56 30.10 1.97
N TYR A 551 4.10 29.66 0.82
CA TYR A 551 4.34 28.25 0.58
C TYR A 551 5.50 27.68 1.39
N CYS A 552 6.55 28.44 1.68
CA CYS A 552 7.60 28.00 2.62
C CYS A 552 7.03 27.75 4.03
N HIS A 553 6.11 28.60 4.49
CA HIS A 553 5.45 28.43 5.77
C HIS A 553 4.59 27.15 5.80
N LEU A 554 3.77 26.94 4.77
CA LEU A 554 2.93 25.74 4.65
C LEU A 554 3.78 24.47 4.56
N ALA A 555 4.84 24.48 3.74
CA ALA A 555 5.77 23.35 3.64
C ALA A 555 6.35 22.99 5.01
N MET A 556 6.81 24.00 5.75
CA MET A 556 7.40 23.80 7.07
C MET A 556 6.37 23.29 8.11
N GLN A 557 5.15 23.83 8.09
CA GLN A 557 4.07 23.40 8.97
C GLN A 557 3.69 21.94 8.69
N LYS A 558 3.46 21.59 7.43
CA LYS A 558 3.06 20.25 7.00
C LYS A 558 4.18 19.22 7.11
N ALA A 559 5.43 19.61 6.92
CA ALA A 559 6.57 18.73 7.15
C ALA A 559 6.74 18.37 8.65
N LYS A 560 6.43 19.28 9.57
CA LYS A 560 6.37 18.97 11.01
C LYS A 560 5.23 18.03 11.35
N GLU A 561 4.06 18.22 10.73
CA GLU A 561 2.91 17.31 10.84
C GLU A 561 3.27 15.91 10.32
N LEU A 562 3.95 15.81 9.18
CA LEU A 562 4.40 14.55 8.60
C LEU A 562 5.27 13.75 9.55
N ILE A 563 6.24 14.39 10.23
CA ILE A 563 7.07 13.70 11.23
C ILE A 563 6.25 13.18 12.42
N SER A 564 5.18 13.88 12.81
CA SER A 564 4.31 13.36 13.88
C SER A 564 3.44 12.18 13.41
N ILE A 565 3.12 12.12 12.13
CA ILE A 565 2.39 10.99 11.51
C ILE A 565 3.32 9.79 11.27
N GLU A 566 4.56 10.05 10.85
CA GLU A 566 5.57 9.06 10.50
C GLU A 566 6.89 9.33 11.26
N PRO A 567 6.98 9.02 12.57
CA PRO A 567 8.16 9.35 13.39
C PRO A 567 9.46 8.65 12.93
N GLU A 568 9.33 7.46 12.36
CA GLU A 568 10.45 6.65 11.81
C GLU A 568 10.68 6.91 10.32
N GLY A 569 9.91 7.83 9.71
CA GLY A 569 9.95 8.14 8.29
C GLY A 569 11.15 9.01 7.91
N ASP A 570 11.38 9.15 6.59
CA ASP A 570 12.41 10.02 6.03
C ASP A 570 12.20 11.50 6.44
N PRO A 571 13.14 12.13 7.16
CA PRO A 571 13.03 13.51 7.60
C PRO A 571 13.45 14.55 6.53
N SER A 572 13.89 14.14 5.35
CA SER A 572 14.36 15.02 4.27
C SER A 572 13.34 16.12 3.90
N PRO A 573 12.02 15.87 3.84
CA PRO A 573 11.05 16.92 3.57
C PRO A 573 11.10 18.09 4.56
N LEU A 574 11.33 17.82 5.85
CA LEU A 574 11.49 18.88 6.85
C LEU A 574 12.82 19.63 6.65
N ALA A 575 13.90 18.94 6.33
CA ALA A 575 15.18 19.58 6.07
C ALA A 575 15.11 20.51 4.84
N TYR A 576 14.47 20.09 3.76
CA TYR A 576 14.19 20.94 2.60
C TYR A 576 13.31 22.15 2.96
N ALA A 577 12.26 21.96 3.75
CA ALA A 577 11.38 23.06 4.16
C ALA A 577 12.12 24.11 4.99
N LEU A 578 12.97 23.69 5.91
CA LEU A 578 13.83 24.58 6.70
C LEU A 578 14.84 25.34 5.81
N MET A 579 15.44 24.64 4.85
CA MET A 579 16.36 25.22 3.87
C MET A 579 15.67 26.29 3.00
N TYR A 580 14.51 25.99 2.43
CA TYR A 580 13.79 26.96 1.59
C TYR A 580 13.29 28.17 2.39
N ASN A 581 12.85 27.97 3.64
CA ASN A 581 12.47 29.08 4.51
C ASN A 581 13.64 30.02 4.79
N THR A 582 14.81 29.48 5.10
CA THR A 582 16.04 30.25 5.33
C THR A 582 16.48 30.98 4.06
N LEU A 583 16.41 30.32 2.91
CA LEU A 583 16.73 30.90 1.62
C LEU A 583 15.81 32.08 1.27
N ASN A 584 14.51 31.95 1.55
CA ASN A 584 13.54 33.03 1.38
C ASN A 584 13.84 34.25 2.30
N ASN A 585 14.17 34.00 3.58
CA ASN A 585 14.53 35.08 4.51
C ASN A 585 15.84 35.77 4.13
N MET A 586 16.83 35.02 3.65
CA MET A 586 18.08 35.53 3.11
C MET A 586 17.82 36.46 1.92
N HIS A 587 16.95 36.05 1.02
CA HIS A 587 16.60 36.81 -0.16
C HIS A 587 15.93 38.14 0.20
N LYS A 588 15.09 38.16 1.23
CA LYS A 588 14.44 39.35 1.78
C LYS A 588 15.36 40.27 2.59
N GLY A 589 16.58 39.85 2.89
CA GLY A 589 17.45 40.52 3.83
C GLY A 589 16.96 40.50 5.27
N THR A 590 16.10 39.55 5.65
CA THR A 590 15.47 39.44 6.98
C THR A 590 16.02 38.25 7.78
N ILE A 591 17.30 37.95 7.63
CA ILE A 591 17.96 36.88 8.35
C ILE A 591 17.90 37.14 9.86
N SER A 592 17.53 36.10 10.62
CA SER A 592 17.42 36.12 12.08
C SER A 592 18.20 34.96 12.72
N SER A 593 18.36 34.96 14.03
CA SER A 593 18.97 33.85 14.76
C SER A 593 18.24 32.52 14.54
N SER A 594 16.92 32.56 14.31
CA SER A 594 16.13 31.36 14.01
C SER A 594 16.48 30.72 12.67
N ASP A 595 17.04 31.46 11.72
CA ASP A 595 17.47 30.90 10.43
C ASP A 595 18.74 30.08 10.57
N PHE A 596 19.65 30.49 11.45
CA PHE A 596 20.82 29.68 11.81
C PHE A 596 20.41 28.38 12.50
N GLU A 597 19.47 28.44 13.47
CA GLU A 597 18.93 27.29 14.16
C GLU A 597 18.21 26.35 13.18
N ASN A 598 17.49 26.87 12.20
CA ASN A 598 16.82 26.08 11.15
C ASN A 598 17.82 25.33 10.27
N LEU A 599 18.92 25.99 9.87
CA LEU A 599 19.96 25.32 9.07
C LEU A 599 20.73 24.28 9.87
N GLU A 600 21.05 24.55 11.12
CA GLU A 600 21.67 23.57 12.02
C GLU A 600 20.78 22.35 12.20
N LYS A 601 19.48 22.57 12.42
CA LYS A 601 18.48 21.50 12.50
C LYS A 601 18.35 20.71 11.19
N ALA A 602 18.32 21.39 10.03
CA ALA A 602 18.30 20.75 8.73
C ALA A 602 19.53 19.88 8.51
N ASN A 603 20.72 20.40 8.86
CA ASN A 603 21.96 19.65 8.79
C ASN A 603 21.97 18.42 9.69
N LEU A 604 21.48 18.54 10.92
CA LEU A 604 21.36 17.42 11.85
C LEU A 604 20.43 16.32 11.31
N LEU A 605 19.27 16.70 10.76
CA LEU A 605 18.32 15.77 10.16
C LEU A 605 18.96 14.96 9.02
N VAL A 606 19.72 15.63 8.15
CA VAL A 606 20.38 14.98 6.99
C VAL A 606 21.61 14.17 7.38
N THR A 607 22.35 14.58 8.43
CA THR A 607 23.55 13.87 8.90
C THR A 607 23.18 12.52 9.52
N ASN A 608 21.98 12.39 10.08
CA ASN A 608 21.50 11.15 10.69
C ASN A 608 20.99 10.13 9.65
N LEU A 609 20.85 10.52 8.38
CA LEU A 609 20.51 9.61 7.28
C LEU A 609 21.76 8.84 6.84
N LYS A 610 21.57 7.58 6.42
CA LYS A 610 22.65 6.81 5.83
C LYS A 610 23.22 7.51 4.59
N PRO A 611 24.52 7.33 4.27
CA PRO A 611 25.14 7.99 3.12
C PRO A 611 24.41 7.77 1.79
N ASP A 612 23.83 6.60 1.63
CA ASP A 612 23.10 6.18 0.42
C ASP A 612 21.65 6.63 0.40
N GLU A 613 21.09 7.07 1.54
CA GLU A 613 19.70 7.52 1.70
C GLU A 613 19.55 9.04 1.65
N GLY A 614 20.65 9.78 1.70
CA GLY A 614 20.65 11.24 1.76
C GLY A 614 20.81 11.88 0.39
N ASP A 615 19.87 12.76 0.03
CA ASP A 615 19.96 13.58 -1.16
C ASP A 615 21.23 14.46 -1.14
N GLN A 616 22.16 14.18 -2.05
CA GLN A 616 23.43 14.93 -2.19
C GLN A 616 23.18 16.42 -2.50
N ASN A 617 22.08 16.74 -3.20
CA ASN A 617 21.70 18.11 -3.51
C ASN A 617 21.27 18.86 -2.24
N LEU A 618 20.53 18.20 -1.36
CA LEU A 618 20.11 18.78 -0.07
C LEU A 618 21.34 19.05 0.83
N ARG A 619 22.26 18.10 0.93
CA ARG A 619 23.52 18.27 1.69
C ARG A 619 24.36 19.43 1.12
N GLY A 620 24.49 19.47 -0.20
CA GLY A 620 25.18 20.57 -0.92
C GLY A 620 24.53 21.93 -0.69
N GLY A 621 23.20 22.02 -0.81
CA GLY A 621 22.42 23.23 -0.59
C GLY A 621 22.54 23.77 0.85
N ILE A 622 22.43 22.90 1.85
CA ILE A 622 22.60 23.28 3.27
C ILE A 622 24.01 23.80 3.53
N ARG A 623 25.04 23.15 2.97
CA ARG A 623 26.45 23.60 3.11
C ARG A 623 26.64 24.99 2.50
N ILE A 624 26.18 25.20 1.28
CA ILE A 624 26.30 26.49 0.58
C ILE A 624 25.57 27.60 1.37
N LEU A 625 24.37 27.35 1.85
CA LEU A 625 23.62 28.31 2.65
C LEU A 625 24.32 28.64 3.97
N ASN A 626 24.90 27.67 4.65
CA ASN A 626 25.69 27.91 5.87
C ASN A 626 26.89 28.82 5.57
N GLU A 627 27.61 28.60 4.46
CA GLU A 627 28.73 29.43 4.04
C GLU A 627 28.29 30.88 3.68
N LEU A 628 27.13 31.03 3.05
CA LEU A 628 26.59 32.34 2.66
C LEU A 628 26.09 33.14 3.86
N ILE A 629 25.34 32.49 4.77
CA ILE A 629 24.80 33.17 5.97
C ILE A 629 25.90 33.63 6.92
N GLN A 630 27.01 32.87 7.03
CA GLN A 630 28.17 33.28 7.84
C GLN A 630 28.87 34.58 7.31
N LYS A 631 28.65 34.90 6.05
CA LYS A 631 29.18 36.12 5.40
C LYS A 631 28.26 37.35 5.55
N VAL A 632 27.05 37.17 6.06
CA VAL A 632 26.12 38.30 6.31
C VAL A 632 26.59 39.03 7.57
N PRO A 633 26.82 40.34 7.53
CA PRO A 633 27.19 41.10 8.72
C PRO A 633 26.08 40.99 9.78
N LYS A 634 26.46 40.65 11.01
CA LYS A 634 25.53 40.58 12.15
C LYS A 634 24.96 41.95 12.50
#